data_8d3c155af74fb7c6f999bbfa96eea413
#
_entry.id   8d3c155af74fb7c6f999bbfa96eea413
#
_cell.length_a   1.000
_cell.length_b   1.000
_cell.length_c   1.000
_cell.angle_alpha   90.00
_cell.angle_beta   90.00
_cell.angle_gamma   90.00
#
_symmetry.space_group_name_H-M   'P 1'
#
loop_
_entity.id
_entity.type
_entity.pdbx_description
1 polymer ?
#
loop_
_entity_poly.entity_id
_entity_poly.type
_entity_poly.pdbx_seq_one_letter_code
_entity_poly.pdbx_strand_id
1 'polypeptide(L)'
;FAKEMDVPVFLIGHITKEGTIAGPKVLEHMVDAVLQFEGDRNHFYRLLRTVKNRFGSTNELGIYEMQGSGLRMVENPSEILITNTDGSLSGSCISTTIEGLRPLQVEVQALVSTAAYGTPQRSSNGYDAKRLNMLLAVLEKRCSFRLASKDVFLNIAGGIKVDDPAVDLAVIIAVLSSNADIPVSRSYTFAAEVGLSGEIRPVNRIETRISEAQKLGYTHIYISSYNKGVKPKDYGIEVIQAKKIEEIVKSVFG
;
A
#
# COMPACT_ATOMS: atom_id res chain seq x y z
N PHE A 1 12.53 -18.64 -34.64
CA PHE A 1 13.76 -17.83 -34.80
C PHE A 1 14.54 -17.75 -33.48
N ALA A 2 14.01 -17.12 -32.39
CA ALA A 2 14.77 -16.94 -31.16
C ALA A 2 15.35 -18.25 -30.59
N LYS A 3 14.53 -19.31 -30.55
CA LYS A 3 14.93 -20.63 -30.03
C LYS A 3 15.85 -21.41 -30.98
N GLU A 4 15.72 -21.19 -32.29
CA GLU A 4 16.55 -21.86 -33.31
C GLU A 4 17.94 -21.23 -33.40
N MET A 5 18.00 -19.92 -33.21
CA MET A 5 19.23 -19.14 -33.34
C MET A 5 19.92 -18.82 -32.01
N ASP A 6 19.30 -19.22 -30.88
CA ASP A 6 19.77 -18.94 -29.53
C ASP A 6 20.03 -17.44 -29.27
N VAL A 7 19.11 -16.59 -29.75
CA VAL A 7 19.21 -15.13 -29.67
C VAL A 7 18.07 -14.58 -28.86
N PRO A 8 18.33 -13.70 -27.84
CA PRO A 8 17.25 -13.03 -27.09
C PRO A 8 16.50 -12.06 -28.00
N VAL A 9 15.16 -12.12 -27.96
CA VAL A 9 14.27 -11.26 -28.74
C VAL A 9 13.36 -10.48 -27.82
N PHE A 10 13.37 -9.14 -27.95
CA PHE A 10 12.46 -8.24 -27.26
C PHE A 10 11.34 -7.80 -28.19
N LEU A 11 10.10 -8.10 -27.81
CA LEU A 11 8.91 -7.62 -28.50
C LEU A 11 8.35 -6.42 -27.74
N ILE A 12 8.32 -5.24 -28.37
CA ILE A 12 7.79 -4.02 -27.77
C ILE A 12 6.34 -3.86 -28.23
N GLY A 13 5.41 -3.86 -27.29
CA GLY A 13 3.98 -3.68 -27.50
C GLY A 13 3.43 -2.48 -26.73
N HIS A 14 2.20 -2.08 -27.08
CA HIS A 14 1.44 -1.03 -26.38
C HIS A 14 0.25 -1.65 -25.67
N ILE A 15 -0.09 -1.06 -24.52
CA ILE A 15 -1.30 -1.41 -23.77
C ILE A 15 -2.47 -0.59 -24.34
N THR A 16 -3.64 -1.21 -24.51
CA THR A 16 -4.88 -0.51 -24.88
C THR A 16 -5.39 0.35 -23.71
N LYS A 17 -6.33 1.26 -23.96
CA LYS A 17 -6.99 2.07 -22.91
C LYS A 17 -7.67 1.24 -21.84
N GLU A 18 -7.98 -0.02 -22.13
CA GLU A 18 -8.61 -0.99 -21.21
C GLU A 18 -7.58 -1.79 -20.38
N GLY A 19 -6.28 -1.43 -20.46
CA GLY A 19 -5.21 -2.09 -19.70
C GLY A 19 -4.79 -3.47 -20.26
N THR A 20 -5.28 -3.84 -21.44
CA THR A 20 -4.88 -5.08 -22.12
C THR A 20 -3.77 -4.82 -23.15
N ILE A 21 -2.87 -5.78 -23.36
CA ILE A 21 -1.84 -5.67 -24.41
C ILE A 21 -2.55 -5.58 -25.78
N ALA A 22 -2.23 -4.53 -26.55
CA ALA A 22 -2.72 -4.37 -27.89
C ALA A 22 -2.09 -5.45 -28.80
N GLY A 23 -2.86 -6.49 -29.08
CA GLY A 23 -2.43 -7.63 -29.90
C GLY A 23 -3.11 -8.93 -29.44
N PRO A 24 -2.95 -10.01 -30.17
CA PRO A 24 -3.50 -11.29 -29.75
C PRO A 24 -2.92 -11.70 -28.41
N LYS A 25 -3.76 -12.06 -27.44
CA LYS A 25 -3.34 -12.70 -26.15
C LYS A 25 -2.41 -13.91 -26.37
N VAL A 26 -2.41 -14.43 -27.59
CA VAL A 26 -1.51 -15.47 -28.07
C VAL A 26 -0.03 -15.12 -27.87
N LEU A 27 0.36 -13.85 -28.04
CA LEU A 27 1.77 -13.43 -27.86
C LEU A 27 2.22 -13.59 -26.40
N GLU A 28 1.36 -13.29 -25.45
CA GLU A 28 1.66 -13.49 -24.02
C GLU A 28 1.95 -14.97 -23.69
N HIS A 29 1.26 -15.87 -24.39
CA HIS A 29 1.46 -17.31 -24.19
C HIS A 29 2.72 -17.83 -24.89
N MET A 30 3.17 -17.17 -25.95
CA MET A 30 4.33 -17.60 -26.75
C MET A 30 5.68 -17.16 -26.18
N VAL A 31 5.71 -16.02 -25.46
CA VAL A 31 6.95 -15.47 -24.89
C VAL A 31 7.27 -16.08 -23.54
N ASP A 32 8.54 -16.08 -23.15
CA ASP A 32 9.00 -16.64 -21.88
C ASP A 32 8.79 -15.69 -20.70
N ALA A 33 8.84 -14.38 -20.95
CA ALA A 33 8.58 -13.35 -19.95
C ALA A 33 7.72 -12.22 -20.53
N VAL A 34 6.87 -11.62 -19.69
CA VAL A 34 6.08 -10.41 -19.99
C VAL A 34 6.38 -9.39 -18.91
N LEU A 35 6.93 -8.27 -19.32
CA LEU A 35 7.19 -7.11 -18.48
C LEU A 35 6.23 -5.99 -18.90
N GLN A 36 5.57 -5.38 -17.91
CA GLN A 36 4.63 -4.31 -18.14
C GLN A 36 5.07 -3.05 -17.43
N PHE A 37 5.11 -1.92 -18.15
CA PHE A 37 5.22 -0.61 -17.55
C PHE A 37 3.84 -0.10 -17.16
N GLU A 38 3.69 0.21 -15.88
CA GLU A 38 2.50 0.85 -15.30
C GLU A 38 2.87 2.29 -14.91
N GLY A 39 1.93 3.20 -15.06
CA GLY A 39 2.11 4.60 -14.61
C GLY A 39 1.09 5.52 -15.23
N ASP A 40 0.64 6.49 -14.45
CA ASP A 40 -0.26 7.56 -14.88
C ASP A 40 0.57 8.70 -15.50
N ARG A 41 -0.05 9.45 -16.43
CA ARG A 41 0.55 10.64 -17.07
C ARG A 41 0.87 11.76 -16.07
N ASN A 42 0.17 11.77 -14.94
CA ASN A 42 0.32 12.79 -13.89
C ASN A 42 1.39 12.44 -12.85
N HIS A 43 1.99 11.25 -12.90
CA HIS A 43 3.02 10.82 -11.96
C HIS A 43 4.37 10.70 -12.64
N PHE A 44 5.41 11.22 -11.98
CA PHE A 44 6.79 11.16 -12.48
C PHE A 44 7.40 9.75 -12.44
N TYR A 45 6.69 8.79 -11.85
CA TYR A 45 7.19 7.42 -11.67
C TYR A 45 6.55 6.44 -12.63
N ARG A 46 7.34 5.39 -12.94
CA ARG A 46 6.91 4.25 -13.74
C ARG A 46 7.27 2.98 -13.00
N LEU A 47 6.30 2.08 -12.89
CA LEU A 47 6.49 0.76 -12.30
C LEU A 47 6.73 -0.23 -13.43
N LEU A 48 7.79 -1.01 -13.35
CA LEU A 48 8.05 -2.14 -14.24
C LEU A 48 7.69 -3.41 -13.49
N ARG A 49 6.60 -4.03 -13.87
CA ARG A 49 6.08 -5.25 -13.25
C ARG A 49 6.29 -6.45 -14.13
N THR A 50 6.71 -7.56 -13.55
CA THR A 50 6.76 -8.86 -14.22
C THR A 50 5.37 -9.50 -14.16
N VAL A 51 4.67 -9.56 -15.30
CA VAL A 51 3.34 -10.19 -15.42
C VAL A 51 3.47 -11.70 -15.62
N LYS A 52 4.49 -12.12 -16.35
CA LYS A 52 4.81 -13.53 -16.61
C LYS A 52 6.32 -13.71 -16.60
N ASN A 53 6.79 -14.81 -16.00
CA ASN A 53 8.17 -15.26 -16.09
C ASN A 53 8.22 -16.79 -16.01
N ARG A 54 8.63 -17.43 -17.09
CA ARG A 54 8.63 -18.89 -17.21
C ARG A 54 9.74 -19.56 -16.42
N PHE A 55 10.85 -18.84 -16.21
CA PHE A 55 12.08 -19.36 -15.62
C PHE A 55 12.46 -18.68 -14.30
N GLY A 56 11.62 -17.78 -13.78
CA GLY A 56 11.90 -17.04 -12.57
C GLY A 56 10.66 -16.51 -11.87
N SER A 57 10.89 -15.66 -10.87
CA SER A 57 9.82 -15.02 -10.09
C SER A 57 9.08 -13.98 -10.93
N THR A 58 7.76 -13.89 -10.73
CA THR A 58 6.94 -12.75 -11.19
C THR A 58 6.78 -11.68 -10.11
N ASN A 59 7.40 -11.88 -8.96
CA ASN A 59 7.28 -11.00 -7.79
C ASN A 59 8.33 -9.88 -7.78
N GLU A 60 8.93 -9.57 -8.92
CA GLU A 60 9.90 -8.49 -9.06
C GLU A 60 9.22 -7.20 -9.53
N LEU A 61 9.59 -6.09 -8.89
CA LEU A 61 9.10 -4.76 -9.21
C LEU A 61 10.27 -3.79 -9.36
N GLY A 62 10.38 -3.18 -10.52
CA GLY A 62 11.27 -2.05 -10.77
C GLY A 62 10.50 -0.73 -10.65
N ILE A 63 11.08 0.26 -9.95
CA ILE A 63 10.52 1.60 -9.88
C ILE A 63 11.49 2.57 -10.53
N TYR A 64 10.97 3.37 -11.45
CA TYR A 64 11.74 4.32 -12.24
C TYR A 64 11.12 5.71 -12.15
N GLU A 65 11.96 6.71 -12.04
CA GLU A 65 11.59 8.12 -12.15
C GLU A 65 11.76 8.59 -13.59
N MET A 66 10.75 9.30 -14.10
CA MET A 66 10.80 9.93 -15.41
C MET A 66 11.51 11.27 -15.31
N GLN A 67 12.70 11.36 -15.87
CA GLN A 67 13.50 12.59 -15.96
C GLN A 67 13.60 13.08 -17.40
N GLY A 68 14.03 14.32 -17.59
CA GLY A 68 14.28 14.87 -18.94
C GLY A 68 15.30 14.08 -19.77
N SER A 69 16.20 13.37 -19.10
CA SER A 69 17.21 12.46 -19.70
C SER A 69 16.72 11.03 -19.94
N GLY A 70 15.50 10.69 -19.51
CA GLY A 70 14.93 9.34 -19.58
C GLY A 70 14.55 8.76 -18.22
N LEU A 71 14.50 7.44 -18.12
CA LEU A 71 14.14 6.71 -16.90
C LEU A 71 15.36 6.51 -16.00
N ARG A 72 15.26 6.95 -14.75
CA ARG A 72 16.24 6.68 -13.70
C ARG A 72 15.67 5.64 -12.74
N MET A 73 16.43 4.58 -12.48
CA MET A 73 16.05 3.60 -11.46
C MET A 73 16.02 4.25 -10.06
N VAL A 74 14.98 3.95 -9.30
CA VAL A 74 14.82 4.40 -7.92
C VAL A 74 15.27 3.29 -6.98
N GLU A 75 16.35 3.54 -6.25
CA GLU A 75 16.91 2.57 -5.30
C GLU A 75 16.04 2.41 -4.06
N ASN A 76 15.51 3.52 -3.53
CA ASN A 76 14.63 3.54 -2.37
C ASN A 76 13.24 4.08 -2.74
N PRO A 77 12.29 3.22 -3.15
CA PRO A 77 10.94 3.63 -3.52
C PRO A 77 10.16 4.32 -2.40
N SER A 78 10.47 4.00 -1.14
CA SER A 78 9.77 4.58 0.01
C SER A 78 9.99 6.09 0.13
N GLU A 79 11.14 6.62 -0.32
CA GLU A 79 11.40 8.08 -0.34
C GLU A 79 10.45 8.84 -1.26
N ILE A 80 9.91 8.16 -2.26
CA ILE A 80 9.03 8.72 -3.29
C ILE A 80 7.57 8.62 -2.88
N LEU A 81 7.22 7.53 -2.18
CA LEU A 81 5.85 7.19 -1.80
C LEU A 81 5.43 7.85 -0.49
N ILE A 82 6.34 8.61 0.12
CA ILE A 82 6.10 9.32 1.38
C ILE A 82 6.37 10.81 1.16
N THR A 83 5.37 11.61 1.42
CA THR A 83 5.49 13.07 1.33
C THR A 83 6.27 13.60 2.52
N ASN A 84 7.37 14.32 2.28
CA ASN A 84 8.11 15.00 3.34
C ASN A 84 7.37 16.26 3.79
N THR A 85 6.43 16.10 4.73
CA THR A 85 5.76 17.22 5.43
C THR A 85 6.24 17.28 6.87
N ASP A 86 6.00 18.39 7.53
CA ASP A 86 6.40 18.65 8.94
C ASP A 86 5.68 17.79 9.99
N GLY A 87 4.82 16.86 9.56
CA GLY A 87 4.10 15.93 10.45
C GLY A 87 2.93 16.55 11.21
N SER A 88 2.56 17.80 10.91
CA SER A 88 1.47 18.51 11.59
C SER A 88 0.08 18.22 11.01
N LEU A 89 0.01 17.49 9.88
CA LEU A 89 -1.24 17.25 9.16
C LEU A 89 -1.92 15.97 9.64
N SER A 90 -3.22 16.07 9.93
CA SER A 90 -4.08 14.92 10.21
C SER A 90 -4.43 14.14 8.93
N GLY A 91 -4.91 12.92 9.07
CA GLY A 91 -5.37 12.09 7.96
C GLY A 91 -4.28 11.40 7.15
N SER A 92 -3.03 11.41 7.61
CA SER A 92 -1.93 10.72 6.93
C SER A 92 -1.28 9.68 7.84
N CYS A 93 -1.05 8.46 7.31
CA CYS A 93 -0.38 7.36 7.99
C CYS A 93 0.55 6.62 7.05
N ILE A 94 1.58 6.01 7.60
CA ILE A 94 2.51 5.19 6.83
C ILE A 94 2.21 3.70 7.05
N SER A 95 2.13 2.94 5.99
CA SER A 95 2.01 1.48 6.03
C SER A 95 3.22 0.79 5.44
N THR A 96 3.62 -0.31 6.06
CA THR A 96 4.60 -1.22 5.46
C THR A 96 3.87 -2.30 4.67
N THR A 97 3.87 -2.18 3.36
CA THR A 97 3.30 -3.15 2.42
C THR A 97 4.38 -4.03 1.80
N ILE A 98 3.97 -5.13 1.15
CA ILE A 98 4.86 -5.94 0.31
C ILE A 98 4.28 -6.00 -1.09
N GLU A 99 5.08 -5.59 -2.04
CA GLU A 99 4.77 -5.73 -3.46
C GLU A 99 5.69 -6.80 -4.04
N GLY A 100 5.09 -7.94 -4.38
CA GLY A 100 5.85 -9.13 -4.77
C GLY A 100 6.73 -9.68 -3.64
N LEU A 101 8.05 -9.49 -3.73
CA LEU A 101 9.01 -9.83 -2.68
C LEU A 101 9.55 -8.60 -1.93
N ARG A 102 9.29 -7.42 -2.43
CA ARG A 102 9.89 -6.17 -1.95
C ARG A 102 9.01 -5.50 -0.91
N PRO A 103 9.52 -5.25 0.30
CA PRO A 103 8.84 -4.41 1.27
C PRO A 103 8.93 -2.95 0.84
N LEU A 104 7.84 -2.20 1.01
CA LEU A 104 7.72 -0.79 0.68
C LEU A 104 6.98 -0.05 1.78
N GLN A 105 7.37 1.21 2.01
CA GLN A 105 6.56 2.13 2.80
C GLN A 105 5.66 2.93 1.88
N VAL A 106 4.39 2.99 2.19
CA VAL A 106 3.39 3.75 1.43
C VAL A 106 2.65 4.70 2.35
N GLU A 107 2.42 5.91 1.88
CA GLU A 107 1.60 6.88 2.60
C GLU A 107 0.13 6.68 2.23
N VAL A 108 -0.69 6.48 3.24
CA VAL A 108 -2.15 6.40 3.18
C VAL A 108 -2.71 7.73 3.65
N GLN A 109 -3.43 8.42 2.77
CA GLN A 109 -4.05 9.72 3.05
C GLN A 109 -5.57 9.57 3.07
N ALA A 110 -6.22 10.08 4.10
CA ALA A 110 -7.68 10.11 4.23
C ALA A 110 -8.18 11.52 4.50
N LEU A 111 -9.31 11.86 3.91
CA LEU A 111 -10.07 13.07 4.23
C LEU A 111 -11.49 12.66 4.62
N VAL A 112 -11.87 13.04 5.84
CA VAL A 112 -13.21 12.81 6.38
C VAL A 112 -13.88 14.16 6.63
N SER A 113 -15.04 14.37 6.02
CA SER A 113 -15.81 15.61 6.18
C SER A 113 -17.28 15.31 6.41
N THR A 114 -18.06 16.30 6.83
CA THR A 114 -19.51 16.16 6.86
C THR A 114 -20.05 16.13 5.44
N ALA A 115 -20.95 15.19 5.14
CA ALA A 115 -21.54 15.06 3.81
C ALA A 115 -22.31 16.32 3.41
N ALA A 116 -21.81 17.01 2.38
CA ALA A 116 -22.37 18.30 1.94
C ALA A 116 -23.72 18.15 1.21
N TYR A 117 -23.96 17.01 0.58
CA TYR A 117 -25.12 16.79 -0.30
C TYR A 117 -26.13 15.78 0.25
N GLY A 118 -26.12 15.52 1.55
CA GLY A 118 -27.06 14.61 2.20
C GLY A 118 -26.79 13.11 1.98
N THR A 119 -26.14 12.73 0.89
CA THR A 119 -25.70 11.35 0.63
C THR A 119 -24.20 11.25 0.77
N PRO A 120 -23.67 10.48 1.75
CA PRO A 120 -22.23 10.33 1.97
C PRO A 120 -21.50 9.77 0.77
N GLN A 121 -20.44 10.43 0.35
CA GLN A 121 -19.57 9.99 -0.73
C GLN A 121 -18.39 9.19 -0.16
N ARG A 122 -18.05 8.08 -0.80
CA ARG A 122 -16.92 7.24 -0.43
C ARG A 122 -16.13 6.91 -1.68
N SER A 123 -14.91 7.40 -1.74
CA SER A 123 -14.02 7.24 -2.89
C SER A 123 -12.64 6.83 -2.44
N SER A 124 -11.97 6.00 -3.21
CA SER A 124 -10.59 5.62 -2.97
C SER A 124 -9.80 5.60 -4.27
N ASN A 125 -8.55 6.03 -4.18
CA ASN A 125 -7.56 5.93 -5.23
C ASN A 125 -6.38 5.09 -4.73
N GLY A 126 -5.97 4.08 -5.50
CA GLY A 126 -4.89 3.17 -5.13
C GLY A 126 -5.25 2.09 -4.09
N TYR A 127 -6.49 2.05 -3.59
CA TYR A 127 -6.99 1.05 -2.65
C TYR A 127 -8.40 0.60 -3.05
N ASP A 128 -8.78 -0.64 -2.75
CA ASP A 128 -10.08 -1.18 -3.13
C ASP A 128 -11.24 -0.49 -2.40
N ALA A 129 -12.17 0.11 -3.16
CA ALA A 129 -13.30 0.86 -2.60
C ALA A 129 -14.28 -0.03 -1.81
N LYS A 130 -14.44 -1.31 -2.17
CA LYS A 130 -15.29 -2.24 -1.43
C LYS A 130 -14.65 -2.57 -0.09
N ARG A 131 -13.31 -2.74 -0.06
CA ARG A 131 -12.56 -2.96 1.17
C ARG A 131 -12.65 -1.75 2.09
N LEU A 132 -12.48 -0.52 1.57
CA LEU A 132 -12.69 0.72 2.34
C LEU A 132 -14.08 0.73 2.99
N ASN A 133 -15.15 0.46 2.23
CA ASN A 133 -16.51 0.43 2.76
C ASN A 133 -16.71 -0.60 3.89
N MET A 134 -16.06 -1.77 3.78
CA MET A 134 -16.07 -2.78 4.85
C MET A 134 -15.39 -2.27 6.12
N LEU A 135 -14.21 -1.63 6.00
CA LEU A 135 -13.48 -1.08 7.15
C LEU A 135 -14.27 0.05 7.83
N LEU A 136 -14.93 0.92 7.06
CA LEU A 136 -15.80 1.96 7.62
C LEU A 136 -16.98 1.36 8.41
N ALA A 137 -17.60 0.30 7.89
CA ALA A 137 -18.67 -0.42 8.59
C ALA A 137 -18.17 -1.08 9.90
N VAL A 138 -16.93 -1.60 9.91
CA VAL A 138 -16.29 -2.12 11.14
C VAL A 138 -16.10 -1.01 12.16
N LEU A 139 -15.57 0.15 11.76
CA LEU A 139 -15.40 1.29 12.66
C LEU A 139 -16.72 1.75 13.30
N GLU A 140 -17.78 1.81 12.51
CA GLU A 140 -19.11 2.17 13.02
C GLU A 140 -19.68 1.13 13.99
N LYS A 141 -19.69 -0.13 13.57
CA LYS A 141 -20.36 -1.17 14.33
C LYS A 141 -19.60 -1.65 15.56
N ARG A 142 -18.26 -1.68 15.49
CA ARG A 142 -17.40 -2.26 16.53
C ARG A 142 -16.73 -1.22 17.41
N CYS A 143 -16.36 -0.08 16.84
CA CYS A 143 -15.60 0.94 17.54
C CYS A 143 -16.44 2.19 17.86
N SER A 144 -17.74 2.18 17.54
CA SER A 144 -18.71 3.25 17.84
C SER A 144 -18.38 4.62 17.20
N PHE A 145 -17.59 4.64 16.11
CA PHE A 145 -17.34 5.86 15.36
C PHE A 145 -18.55 6.20 14.47
N ARG A 146 -18.93 7.48 14.42
CA ARG A 146 -20.07 7.95 13.61
C ARG A 146 -19.58 8.41 12.25
N LEU A 147 -19.52 7.50 11.29
CA LEU A 147 -19.05 7.75 9.92
C LEU A 147 -20.18 7.67 8.86
N ALA A 148 -21.39 7.23 9.25
CA ALA A 148 -22.51 7.03 8.32
C ALA A 148 -22.90 8.32 7.58
N SER A 149 -22.78 9.48 8.21
CA SER A 149 -23.10 10.80 7.63
C SER A 149 -21.86 11.57 7.14
N LYS A 150 -20.72 10.90 6.98
CA LYS A 150 -19.45 11.52 6.59
C LYS A 150 -19.05 11.12 5.17
N ASP A 151 -18.56 12.08 4.41
CA ASP A 151 -17.78 11.83 3.21
C ASP A 151 -16.41 11.29 3.60
N VAL A 152 -15.94 10.28 2.88
CA VAL A 152 -14.62 9.67 3.11
C VAL A 152 -13.90 9.53 1.77
N PHE A 153 -12.77 10.20 1.64
CA PHE A 153 -11.88 10.13 0.50
C PHE A 153 -10.56 9.51 0.95
N LEU A 154 -10.11 8.50 0.22
CA LEU A 154 -8.85 7.81 0.49
C LEU A 154 -7.92 7.88 -0.72
N ASN A 155 -6.65 8.11 -0.48
CA ASN A 155 -5.63 8.13 -1.52
C ASN A 155 -4.37 7.42 -1.05
N ILE A 156 -3.84 6.52 -1.86
CA ILE A 156 -2.48 6.01 -1.69
C ILE A 156 -1.54 6.94 -2.45
N ALA A 157 -0.58 7.53 -1.75
CA ALA A 157 0.38 8.46 -2.34
C ALA A 157 1.22 7.78 -3.43
N GLY A 158 1.74 8.57 -4.38
CA GLY A 158 2.57 8.05 -5.47
C GLY A 158 1.79 7.39 -6.61
N GLY A 159 0.45 7.32 -6.55
CA GLY A 159 -0.41 6.78 -7.62
C GLY A 159 -0.27 5.27 -7.84
N ILE A 160 0.23 4.56 -6.86
CA ILE A 160 0.32 3.09 -6.91
C ILE A 160 -0.99 2.46 -6.42
N LYS A 161 -1.29 1.28 -6.95
CA LYS A 161 -2.36 0.44 -6.44
C LYS A 161 -1.78 -0.56 -5.45
N VAL A 162 -2.37 -0.64 -4.26
CA VAL A 162 -1.97 -1.57 -3.20
C VAL A 162 -3.08 -2.58 -2.96
N ASP A 163 -2.78 -3.85 -3.19
CA ASP A 163 -3.71 -4.97 -2.97
C ASP A 163 -3.38 -5.76 -1.68
N ASP A 164 -2.31 -5.37 -0.96
CA ASP A 164 -1.87 -6.03 0.27
C ASP A 164 -2.80 -5.66 1.44
N PRO A 165 -3.47 -6.64 2.09
CA PRO A 165 -4.34 -6.38 3.23
C PRO A 165 -3.62 -5.80 4.46
N ALA A 166 -2.30 -5.86 4.52
CA ALA A 166 -1.52 -5.24 5.60
C ALA A 166 -1.74 -3.73 5.73
N VAL A 167 -2.25 -3.08 4.68
CA VAL A 167 -2.53 -1.64 4.64
C VAL A 167 -3.83 -1.27 5.38
N ASP A 168 -4.71 -2.23 5.66
CA ASP A 168 -6.01 -1.98 6.31
C ASP A 168 -5.89 -1.17 7.60
N LEU A 169 -4.92 -1.53 8.45
CA LEU A 169 -4.75 -0.84 9.73
C LEU A 169 -4.36 0.62 9.52
N ALA A 170 -3.46 0.92 8.59
CA ALA A 170 -3.10 2.31 8.25
C ALA A 170 -4.29 3.08 7.67
N VAL A 171 -5.13 2.44 6.84
CA VAL A 171 -6.37 3.05 6.33
C VAL A 171 -7.29 3.45 7.46
N ILE A 172 -7.53 2.57 8.43
CA ILE A 172 -8.34 2.86 9.62
C ILE A 172 -7.77 4.03 10.40
N ILE A 173 -6.48 4.01 10.69
CA ILE A 173 -5.83 5.06 11.49
C ILE A 173 -5.83 6.40 10.73
N ALA A 174 -5.61 6.42 9.42
CA ALA A 174 -5.71 7.64 8.61
C ALA A 174 -7.13 8.23 8.62
N VAL A 175 -8.17 7.39 8.48
CA VAL A 175 -9.57 7.80 8.56
C VAL A 175 -9.88 8.38 9.95
N LEU A 176 -9.45 7.73 11.02
CA LEU A 176 -9.69 8.21 12.39
C LEU A 176 -8.92 9.49 12.70
N SER A 177 -7.67 9.59 12.24
CA SER A 177 -6.85 10.80 12.34
C SER A 177 -7.54 12.00 11.68
N SER A 178 -8.03 11.83 10.43
CA SER A 178 -8.77 12.88 9.73
C SER A 178 -10.11 13.22 10.41
N ASN A 179 -10.85 12.20 10.90
CA ASN A 179 -12.14 12.42 11.54
C ASN A 179 -12.02 13.19 12.88
N ALA A 180 -10.94 12.95 13.63
CA ALA A 180 -10.65 13.61 14.91
C ALA A 180 -9.80 14.88 14.74
N ASP A 181 -9.26 15.13 13.56
CA ASP A 181 -8.27 16.17 13.26
C ASP A 181 -7.03 16.10 14.16
N ILE A 182 -6.55 14.87 14.43
CA ILE A 182 -5.38 14.60 15.26
C ILE A 182 -4.29 13.96 14.36
N PRO A 183 -3.12 14.58 14.21
CA PRO A 183 -2.04 14.01 13.43
C PRO A 183 -1.47 12.73 14.06
N VAL A 184 -1.03 11.79 13.21
CA VAL A 184 -0.31 10.58 13.60
C VAL A 184 1.18 10.82 13.43
N SER A 185 1.98 10.34 14.38
CA SER A 185 3.44 10.46 14.27
C SER A 185 3.96 9.80 12.99
N ARG A 186 4.77 10.52 12.26
CA ARG A 186 5.41 10.03 11.04
C ARG A 186 6.48 8.97 11.29
N SER A 187 6.92 8.82 12.52
CA SER A 187 7.81 7.76 12.93
C SER A 187 7.10 6.42 13.18
N TYR A 188 5.76 6.39 13.03
CA TYR A 188 4.93 5.19 13.19
C TYR A 188 4.61 4.58 11.83
N THR A 189 4.63 3.25 11.77
CA THR A 189 4.14 2.51 10.60
C THR A 189 3.23 1.37 11.04
N PHE A 190 2.38 0.93 10.13
CA PHE A 190 1.32 -0.04 10.42
C PHE A 190 1.39 -1.19 9.41
N ALA A 191 1.23 -2.43 9.89
CA ALA A 191 1.24 -3.62 9.04
C ALA A 191 0.34 -4.72 9.59
N ALA A 192 -0.97 -4.64 9.35
CA ALA A 192 -1.93 -5.65 9.76
C ALA A 192 -3.21 -5.59 8.92
N GLU A 193 -3.82 -6.75 8.68
CA GLU A 193 -5.18 -6.87 8.16
C GLU A 193 -6.19 -6.61 9.28
N VAL A 194 -7.36 -6.10 8.93
CA VAL A 194 -8.47 -5.91 9.86
C VAL A 194 -9.67 -6.76 9.47
N GLY A 195 -10.13 -7.59 10.39
CA GLY A 195 -11.29 -8.45 10.20
C GLY A 195 -12.62 -7.74 10.52
N LEU A 196 -13.72 -8.34 10.08
CA LEU A 196 -15.07 -7.78 10.22
C LEU A 196 -15.58 -7.72 11.68
N SER A 197 -14.92 -8.42 12.60
CA SER A 197 -15.22 -8.34 14.04
C SER A 197 -14.39 -7.28 14.76
N GLY A 198 -13.53 -6.54 14.06
CA GLY A 198 -12.61 -5.55 14.63
C GLY A 198 -11.31 -6.16 15.15
N GLU A 199 -11.06 -7.42 14.86
CA GLU A 199 -9.81 -8.09 15.20
C GLU A 199 -8.67 -7.66 14.27
N ILE A 200 -7.47 -7.55 14.83
CA ILE A 200 -6.23 -7.30 14.09
C ILE A 200 -5.65 -8.65 13.65
N ARG A 201 -5.65 -8.91 12.35
CA ARG A 201 -5.26 -10.20 11.76
C ARG A 201 -3.80 -10.21 11.32
N PRO A 202 -3.13 -11.37 11.40
CA PRO A 202 -1.75 -11.51 11.00
C PRO A 202 -1.61 -11.36 9.47
N VAL A 203 -0.47 -10.87 9.05
CA VAL A 203 -0.09 -10.73 7.64
C VAL A 203 1.18 -11.50 7.33
N ASN A 204 1.37 -11.82 6.07
CA ASN A 204 2.53 -12.56 5.61
C ASN A 204 3.82 -11.74 5.73
N ARG A 205 4.96 -12.43 5.89
CA ARG A 205 6.31 -11.84 5.88
C ARG A 205 6.48 -10.69 6.87
N ILE A 206 5.92 -10.83 8.05
CA ILE A 206 5.92 -9.76 9.06
C ILE A 206 7.35 -9.36 9.47
N GLU A 207 8.27 -10.30 9.57
CA GLU A 207 9.66 -10.04 9.92
C GLU A 207 10.36 -9.15 8.87
N THR A 208 10.08 -9.39 7.57
CA THR A 208 10.59 -8.57 6.47
C THR A 208 10.05 -7.13 6.57
N ARG A 209 8.76 -6.97 6.94
CA ARG A 209 8.15 -5.65 7.14
C ARG A 209 8.76 -4.90 8.31
N ILE A 210 8.98 -5.58 9.43
CA ILE A 210 9.62 -4.98 10.62
C ILE A 210 11.06 -4.56 10.29
N SER A 211 11.83 -5.42 9.63
CA SER A 211 13.21 -5.13 9.24
C SER A 211 13.31 -3.94 8.29
N GLU A 212 12.40 -3.81 7.34
CA GLU A 212 12.37 -2.65 6.43
C GLU A 212 11.98 -1.37 7.16
N ALA A 213 10.96 -1.42 8.03
CA ALA A 213 10.58 -0.27 8.85
C ALA A 213 11.75 0.21 9.72
N GLN A 214 12.46 -0.72 10.37
CA GLN A 214 13.65 -0.41 11.15
C GLN A 214 14.75 0.22 10.30
N LYS A 215 15.07 -0.37 9.14
CA LYS A 215 16.09 0.12 8.20
C LYS A 215 15.81 1.56 7.75
N LEU A 216 14.52 1.91 7.56
CA LEU A 216 14.10 3.24 7.14
C LEU A 216 13.93 4.24 8.30
N GLY A 217 14.28 3.84 9.53
CA GLY A 217 14.34 4.74 10.69
C GLY A 217 13.00 4.96 11.40
N TYR A 218 11.99 4.14 11.17
CA TYR A 218 10.76 4.19 11.96
C TYR A 218 11.04 3.76 13.39
N THR A 219 10.35 4.40 14.33
CA THR A 219 10.51 4.12 15.78
C THR A 219 9.52 3.08 16.27
N HIS A 220 8.32 2.99 15.65
CA HIS A 220 7.25 2.10 16.06
C HIS A 220 6.64 1.41 14.85
N ILE A 221 6.34 0.11 14.98
CA ILE A 221 5.52 -0.64 14.04
C ILE A 221 4.37 -1.33 14.76
N TYR A 222 3.14 -1.11 14.29
CA TYR A 222 1.93 -1.72 14.81
C TYR A 222 1.53 -2.94 13.99
N ILE A 223 1.43 -4.09 14.65
CA ILE A 223 1.16 -5.38 14.01
C ILE A 223 0.12 -6.20 14.78
N SER A 224 -0.31 -7.30 14.19
CA SER A 224 -1.16 -8.28 14.88
C SER A 224 -0.39 -9.06 15.95
N SER A 225 -0.98 -9.26 17.12
CA SER A 225 -0.46 -10.18 18.14
C SER A 225 -0.54 -11.65 17.71
N TYR A 226 -1.28 -11.97 16.64
CA TYR A 226 -1.37 -13.32 16.09
C TYR A 226 -0.29 -13.62 15.05
N ASN A 227 0.61 -12.69 14.75
CA ASN A 227 1.81 -12.97 13.97
C ASN A 227 2.75 -13.88 14.78
N LYS A 228 2.94 -15.12 14.29
CA LYS A 228 3.81 -16.11 14.94
C LYS A 228 5.28 -15.79 14.70
N GLY A 229 6.14 -16.16 15.66
CA GLY A 229 7.59 -16.06 15.52
C GLY A 229 8.19 -14.69 15.83
N VAL A 230 7.39 -13.63 15.90
CA VAL A 230 7.88 -12.27 16.19
C VAL A 230 8.24 -12.16 17.67
N LYS A 231 9.51 -11.85 17.93
CA LYS A 231 10.01 -11.49 19.27
C LYS A 231 10.36 -10.01 19.28
N PRO A 232 9.53 -9.13 19.86
CA PRO A 232 9.74 -7.68 19.80
C PRO A 232 11.13 -7.21 20.20
N LYS A 233 11.75 -7.92 21.15
CA LYS A 233 13.09 -7.60 21.68
C LYS A 233 14.24 -7.84 20.67
N ASP A 234 14.01 -8.59 19.61
CA ASP A 234 15.03 -8.91 18.60
C ASP A 234 15.21 -7.77 17.58
N TYR A 235 14.36 -6.72 17.65
CA TYR A 235 14.38 -5.59 16.72
C TYR A 235 14.77 -4.29 17.42
N GLY A 236 15.44 -3.42 16.68
CA GLY A 236 15.78 -2.05 17.11
C GLY A 236 14.65 -1.04 16.97
N ILE A 237 13.45 -1.48 16.61
CA ILE A 237 12.21 -0.71 16.49
C ILE A 237 11.22 -1.22 17.55
N GLU A 238 10.40 -0.36 18.11
CA GLU A 238 9.33 -0.77 19.02
C GLU A 238 8.21 -1.47 18.26
N VAL A 239 8.03 -2.78 18.54
CA VAL A 239 7.01 -3.62 17.90
C VAL A 239 5.80 -3.70 18.81
N ILE A 240 4.74 -2.98 18.46
CA ILE A 240 3.48 -2.93 19.21
C ILE A 240 2.52 -3.97 18.63
N GLN A 241 2.16 -4.94 19.45
CA GLN A 241 1.27 -6.04 19.10
C GLN A 241 -0.11 -5.83 19.69
N ALA A 242 -1.15 -5.88 18.84
CA ALA A 242 -2.53 -5.72 19.28
C ALA A 242 -3.45 -6.82 18.75
N LYS A 243 -4.56 -7.07 19.44
CA LYS A 243 -5.61 -8.01 19.05
C LYS A 243 -6.82 -7.30 18.44
N LYS A 244 -7.08 -6.06 18.85
CA LYS A 244 -8.27 -5.29 18.46
C LYS A 244 -7.91 -3.87 18.06
N ILE A 245 -8.76 -3.28 17.23
CA ILE A 245 -8.61 -1.89 16.75
C ILE A 245 -8.54 -0.91 17.94
N GLU A 246 -9.36 -1.09 18.97
CA GLU A 246 -9.45 -0.18 20.10
C GLU A 246 -8.12 -0.07 20.87
N GLU A 247 -7.33 -1.15 20.92
CA GLU A 247 -6.00 -1.14 21.55
C GLU A 247 -5.04 -0.23 20.79
N ILE A 248 -5.08 -0.30 19.44
CA ILE A 248 -4.26 0.56 18.57
C ILE A 248 -4.70 2.01 18.67
N VAL A 249 -6.01 2.27 18.58
CA VAL A 249 -6.58 3.63 18.70
C VAL A 249 -6.15 4.29 20.01
N LYS A 250 -6.22 3.56 21.12
CA LYS A 250 -5.77 4.06 22.43
C LYS A 250 -4.26 4.32 22.46
N SER A 251 -3.47 3.49 21.79
CA SER A 251 -2.00 3.67 21.75
C SER A 251 -1.56 4.84 20.87
N VAL A 252 -2.31 5.12 19.80
CA VAL A 252 -1.95 6.17 18.83
C VAL A 252 -2.50 7.55 19.23
N PHE A 253 -3.70 7.60 19.81
CA PHE A 253 -4.42 8.87 20.07
C PHE A 253 -4.70 9.15 21.56
N GLY A 254 -4.49 8.18 22.45
CA GLY A 254 -4.69 8.31 23.91
C GLY A 254 -3.42 8.66 24.61
#